data_cbd5b4f2f5e3a93b7ef6d5686e61835b
#
_entry.id   cbd5b4f2f5e3a93b7ef6d5686e61835b
#
_cell.length_a   1.000
_cell.length_b   1.000
_cell.length_c   1.000
_cell.angle_alpha   90.00
_cell.angle_beta   90.00
_cell.angle_gamma   90.00
#
_symmetry.space_group_name_H-M   'P 1'
#
loop_
_entity.id
_entity.type
_entity.pdbx_description
1 polymer ?
#
loop_
_entity_poly.entity_id
_entity_poly.type
_entity_poly.pdbx_seq_one_letter_code
_entity_poly.pdbx_strand_id
1 'polypeptide(L)'
;SGWWYSVIPTSIITEDNLPIPLFIHYDDMEYGVRNEKNGTILLNGICVWHPQGINKAATRMTYYDIRNMLIGMAGSETCATAGDVIHHLSNRIVGALNRYRYEDAEIIYEAIDDFYKGPDFFKTLDPLEKHAALTKYNYKYEELSAYDLTEDMVEENGFHSHYLAWSVWAIIRWILPSTRALKVAGLRDSGIAFGAKKIFHYDEEKRKGYMTEKSYARGWKDFCDYLKMTKKIRKNHDVMM
;
A
#
# COMPACT_ATOMS: atom_id res chain seq x y z
N SER A 1 15.76 6.41 1.59
CA SER A 1 16.32 5.64 0.47
C SER A 1 16.57 4.21 0.91
N GLY A 2 16.19 3.23 0.07
CA GLY A 2 16.39 1.82 0.39
C GLY A 2 17.86 1.44 0.49
N TRP A 3 18.19 0.44 1.29
CA TRP A 3 19.56 -0.01 1.53
C TRP A 3 20.06 -1.04 0.51
N TRP A 4 19.65 -0.98 -0.72
CA TRP A 4 20.16 -1.90 -1.75
C TRP A 4 21.68 -1.86 -1.90
N TYR A 5 22.29 -0.72 -1.61
CA TYR A 5 23.71 -0.55 -1.37
C TYR A 5 23.92 0.64 -0.42
N SER A 6 24.36 0.35 0.78
CA SER A 6 24.58 1.37 1.82
C SER A 6 25.84 1.04 2.62
N VAL A 7 26.60 2.07 2.98
CA VAL A 7 27.73 1.96 3.90
C VAL A 7 27.36 2.69 5.19
N ILE A 8 27.33 1.97 6.28
CA ILE A 8 26.96 2.48 7.59
C ILE A 8 28.21 2.57 8.46
N PRO A 9 28.57 3.74 9.02
CA PRO A 9 29.69 3.85 9.93
C PRO A 9 29.50 2.94 11.16
N THR A 10 30.50 2.15 11.50
CA THR A 10 30.41 1.23 12.64
C THR A 10 30.23 1.96 13.97
N SER A 11 30.65 3.23 14.05
CA SER A 11 30.48 4.07 15.24
C SER A 11 29.02 4.35 15.63
N ILE A 12 28.07 4.22 14.69
CA ILE A 12 26.64 4.40 15.00
C ILE A 12 25.93 3.08 15.27
N ILE A 13 26.61 1.94 15.08
CA ILE A 13 26.06 0.61 15.34
C ILE A 13 26.39 0.25 16.80
N THR A 14 25.48 0.54 17.70
CA THR A 14 25.58 0.23 19.12
C THR A 14 24.42 -0.69 19.53
N GLU A 15 24.51 -1.33 20.70
CA GLU A 15 23.43 -2.19 21.22
C GLU A 15 22.09 -1.46 21.29
N ASP A 16 22.11 -0.16 21.65
CA ASP A 16 20.92 0.67 21.76
C ASP A 16 20.48 1.27 20.41
N ASN A 17 21.25 1.10 19.35
CA ASN A 17 20.98 1.66 18.02
C ASN A 17 21.08 0.61 16.91
N LEU A 18 20.60 -0.59 17.17
CA LEU A 18 20.44 -1.62 16.15
C LEU A 18 19.18 -1.34 15.30
N PRO A 19 19.15 -1.77 14.03
CA PRO A 19 17.92 -1.78 13.23
C PRO A 19 16.81 -2.55 13.96
N ILE A 20 15.59 -2.02 13.94
CA ILE A 20 14.44 -2.73 14.48
C ILE A 20 14.20 -3.99 13.63
N PRO A 21 13.99 -5.18 14.24
CA PRO A 21 13.80 -6.43 13.53
C PRO A 21 12.39 -6.51 12.88
N LEU A 22 12.13 -5.61 11.93
CA LEU A 22 10.89 -5.61 11.19
C LEU A 22 10.89 -6.76 10.16
N PHE A 23 9.85 -7.58 10.19
CA PHE A 23 9.66 -8.62 9.19
C PHE A 23 9.19 -7.97 7.88
N ILE A 24 10.00 -8.07 6.83
CA ILE A 24 9.76 -7.53 5.49
C ILE A 24 9.53 -5.99 5.49
N HIS A 25 10.25 -5.25 4.69
CA HIS A 25 10.14 -3.82 4.42
C HIS A 25 10.26 -2.88 5.63
N TYR A 26 10.69 -1.67 5.37
CA TYR A 26 10.72 -0.51 6.25
C TYR A 26 11.84 -0.48 7.31
N ASP A 27 12.58 -1.54 7.54
CA ASP A 27 13.71 -1.59 8.47
C ASP A 27 14.82 -0.61 8.07
N ASP A 28 15.12 -0.50 6.78
CA ASP A 28 16.05 0.43 6.19
C ASP A 28 15.58 1.90 6.30
N MET A 29 14.31 2.13 6.08
CA MET A 29 13.71 3.47 6.17
C MET A 29 13.72 3.96 7.62
N GLU A 30 13.30 3.14 8.57
CA GLU A 30 13.27 3.45 10.00
C GLU A 30 14.66 3.80 10.51
N TYR A 31 15.63 2.91 10.27
CA TYR A 31 17.01 3.12 10.72
C TYR A 31 17.64 4.36 10.08
N GLY A 32 17.37 4.60 8.80
CA GLY A 32 17.83 5.78 8.08
C GLY A 32 17.30 7.08 8.66
N VAL A 33 15.99 7.14 8.95
CA VAL A 33 15.33 8.31 9.57
C VAL A 33 15.86 8.54 10.99
N ARG A 34 15.91 7.51 11.82
CA ARG A 34 16.40 7.60 13.20
C ARG A 34 17.86 8.07 13.29
N ASN A 35 18.65 7.81 12.28
CA ASN A 35 20.06 8.21 12.21
C ASN A 35 20.35 9.41 11.30
N GLU A 36 19.32 10.14 10.82
CA GLU A 36 19.48 11.25 9.87
C GLU A 36 20.42 12.37 10.37
N LYS A 37 20.49 12.59 11.68
CA LYS A 37 21.40 13.57 12.32
C LYS A 37 22.89 13.28 12.06
N ASN A 38 23.24 12.04 11.71
CA ASN A 38 24.62 11.68 11.38
C ASN A 38 24.98 12.05 9.91
N GLY A 39 24.02 12.60 9.17
CA GLY A 39 24.15 12.98 7.78
C GLY A 39 24.09 11.79 6.83
N THR A 40 23.73 12.08 5.57
CA THR A 40 23.71 11.09 4.48
C THR A 40 24.45 11.64 3.29
N ILE A 41 25.39 10.87 2.77
CA ILE A 41 26.13 11.21 1.55
C ILE A 41 25.64 10.33 0.41
N LEU A 42 25.12 10.95 -0.65
CA LEU A 42 24.76 10.28 -1.88
C LEU A 42 25.91 10.34 -2.86
N LEU A 43 26.43 9.20 -3.28
CA LEU A 43 27.53 9.11 -4.22
C LEU A 43 26.99 8.85 -5.64
N ASN A 44 27.28 9.77 -6.55
CA ASN A 44 26.98 9.58 -7.96
C ASN A 44 27.90 8.51 -8.56
N GLY A 45 27.35 7.71 -9.49
CA GLY A 45 28.08 6.65 -10.18
C GLY A 45 28.13 5.30 -9.43
N ILE A 46 27.61 5.23 -8.20
CA ILE A 46 27.38 3.97 -7.50
C ILE A 46 25.89 3.67 -7.56
N CYS A 47 25.53 2.62 -8.25
CA CYS A 47 24.13 2.25 -8.43
C CYS A 47 23.93 0.73 -8.42
N VAL A 48 22.71 0.31 -8.16
CA VAL A 48 22.26 -1.08 -8.28
C VAL A 48 21.10 -1.15 -9.28
N TRP A 49 21.05 -2.22 -10.03
CA TRP A 49 19.92 -2.52 -10.91
C TRP A 49 18.87 -3.29 -10.13
N HIS A 50 17.68 -2.77 -10.10
CA HIS A 50 16.57 -3.36 -9.35
C HIS A 50 15.31 -3.40 -10.23
N PRO A 51 14.62 -4.55 -10.34
CA PRO A 51 13.32 -4.58 -11.01
C PRO A 51 12.35 -3.62 -10.34
N GLN A 52 11.46 -3.04 -11.13
CA GLN A 52 10.48 -2.09 -10.59
C GLN A 52 9.64 -2.77 -9.49
N GLY A 53 9.45 -2.06 -8.36
CA GLY A 53 8.74 -2.60 -7.19
C GLY A 53 7.31 -3.03 -7.48
N ILE A 54 6.64 -2.35 -8.44
CA ILE A 54 5.28 -2.69 -8.88
C ILE A 54 5.17 -4.13 -9.40
N ASN A 55 6.24 -4.66 -9.97
CA ASN A 55 6.27 -6.01 -10.54
C ASN A 55 6.50 -7.11 -9.48
N LYS A 56 6.92 -6.71 -8.27
CA LYS A 56 7.18 -7.63 -7.16
C LYS A 56 6.06 -7.66 -6.11
N ALA A 57 5.21 -6.65 -6.09
CA ALA A 57 4.24 -6.47 -5.03
C ALA A 57 3.07 -7.45 -5.14
N ALA A 58 3.10 -8.50 -4.34
CA ALA A 58 1.86 -9.20 -3.99
C ALA A 58 1.04 -8.30 -3.04
N THR A 59 -0.29 -8.37 -3.11
CA THR A 59 -1.19 -7.58 -2.25
C THR A 59 -0.83 -7.68 -0.76
N ARG A 60 -0.46 -8.88 -0.29
CA ARG A 60 -0.03 -9.12 1.11
C ARG A 60 1.17 -8.27 1.55
N MET A 61 2.00 -7.77 0.63
CA MET A 61 3.12 -6.90 0.97
C MET A 61 2.66 -5.54 1.51
N THR A 62 1.49 -5.07 1.06
CA THR A 62 0.86 -3.85 1.56
C THR A 62 0.64 -3.88 3.08
N TYR A 63 0.36 -5.05 3.66
CA TYR A 63 0.26 -5.19 5.12
C TYR A 63 1.54 -4.73 5.82
N TYR A 64 2.69 -5.20 5.35
CA TYR A 64 3.98 -4.85 5.97
C TYR A 64 4.35 -3.39 5.71
N ASP A 65 4.09 -2.88 4.51
CA ASP A 65 4.32 -1.48 4.18
C ASP A 65 3.57 -0.54 5.14
N ILE A 66 2.31 -0.86 5.43
CA ILE A 66 1.48 -0.03 6.33
C ILE A 66 1.87 -0.25 7.79
N ARG A 67 1.92 -1.51 8.25
CA ARG A 67 2.24 -1.83 9.64
C ARG A 67 3.60 -1.28 10.05
N ASN A 68 4.63 -1.55 9.24
CA ASN A 68 6.00 -1.18 9.56
C ASN A 68 6.23 0.33 9.45
N MET A 69 5.54 1.00 8.50
CA MET A 69 5.51 2.45 8.45
C MET A 69 4.96 3.05 9.75
N LEU A 70 3.85 2.51 10.27
CA LEU A 70 3.27 2.99 11.52
C LEU A 70 4.19 2.73 12.72
N ILE A 71 4.87 1.57 12.75
CA ILE A 71 5.89 1.28 13.79
C ILE A 71 7.06 2.26 13.70
N GLY A 72 7.57 2.51 12.49
CA GLY A 72 8.66 3.46 12.28
C GLY A 72 8.27 4.90 12.65
N MET A 73 7.03 5.32 12.34
CA MET A 73 6.51 6.61 12.77
C MET A 73 6.42 6.73 14.30
N ALA A 74 5.94 5.68 14.98
CA ALA A 74 5.85 5.65 16.44
C ALA A 74 7.23 5.67 17.12
N GLY A 75 8.24 5.13 16.49
CA GLY A 75 9.63 5.12 16.99
C GLY A 75 10.46 6.34 16.62
N SER A 76 9.94 7.23 15.77
CA SER A 76 10.66 8.43 15.32
C SER A 76 10.30 9.65 16.15
N GLU A 77 11.29 10.55 16.38
CA GLU A 77 11.05 11.85 17.03
C GLU A 77 10.19 12.81 16.17
N THR A 78 9.99 12.48 14.89
CA THR A 78 9.12 13.22 13.97
C THR A 78 7.70 12.69 14.06
N CYS A 79 6.96 13.10 15.09
CA CYS A 79 5.57 12.69 15.28
C CYS A 79 4.68 13.24 14.14
N ALA A 80 4.23 12.33 13.27
CA ALA A 80 3.11 12.64 12.40
C ALA A 80 1.84 12.82 13.24
N THR A 81 1.00 13.77 12.90
CA THR A 81 -0.30 13.94 13.58
C THR A 81 -1.26 12.82 13.16
N ALA A 82 -2.30 12.57 13.94
CA ALA A 82 -3.38 11.67 13.55
C ALA A 82 -3.98 12.04 12.18
N GLY A 83 -4.00 13.35 11.86
CA GLY A 83 -4.43 13.88 10.55
C GLY A 83 -3.51 13.43 9.41
N ASP A 84 -2.21 13.49 9.59
CA ASP A 84 -1.22 13.10 8.59
C ASP A 84 -1.30 11.60 8.29
N VAL A 85 -1.40 10.79 9.33
CA VAL A 85 -1.58 9.33 9.21
C VAL A 85 -2.87 9.01 8.45
N ILE A 86 -4.01 9.61 8.84
CA ILE A 86 -5.29 9.41 8.17
C ILE A 86 -5.20 9.85 6.71
N HIS A 87 -4.58 11.00 6.43
CA HIS A 87 -4.43 11.50 5.06
C HIS A 87 -3.64 10.53 4.19
N HIS A 88 -2.49 10.06 4.68
CA HIS A 88 -1.65 9.10 3.95
C HIS A 88 -2.37 7.79 3.65
N LEU A 89 -3.04 7.22 4.65
CA LEU A 89 -3.79 5.96 4.50
C LEU A 89 -5.02 6.14 3.60
N SER A 90 -5.70 7.27 3.69
CA SER A 90 -6.85 7.60 2.85
C SER A 90 -6.48 7.60 1.37
N ASN A 91 -5.33 8.16 1.01
CA ASN A 91 -4.86 8.16 -0.37
C ASN A 91 -4.69 6.75 -0.93
N ARG A 92 -4.12 5.83 -0.14
CA ARG A 92 -3.93 4.43 -0.53
C ARG A 92 -5.26 3.69 -0.64
N ILE A 93 -6.15 3.86 0.33
CA ILE A 93 -7.47 3.22 0.36
C ILE A 93 -8.32 3.70 -0.83
N VAL A 94 -8.42 5.01 -1.03
CA VAL A 94 -9.20 5.58 -2.15
C VAL A 94 -8.60 5.14 -3.49
N GLY A 95 -7.27 5.07 -3.61
CA GLY A 95 -6.60 4.54 -4.80
C GLY A 95 -6.95 3.08 -5.09
N ALA A 96 -7.06 2.25 -4.07
CA ALA A 96 -7.48 0.87 -4.20
C ALA A 96 -8.96 0.77 -4.61
N LEU A 97 -9.85 1.48 -3.90
CA LEU A 97 -11.30 1.46 -4.15
C LEU A 97 -11.67 1.98 -5.54
N ASN A 98 -10.96 2.99 -6.06
CA ASN A 98 -11.17 3.50 -7.41
C ASN A 98 -10.87 2.50 -8.52
N ARG A 99 -10.15 1.44 -8.20
CA ARG A 99 -9.82 0.33 -9.10
C ARG A 99 -10.50 -0.97 -8.70
N TYR A 100 -11.49 -0.90 -7.81
CA TYR A 100 -12.22 -2.04 -7.25
C TYR A 100 -11.30 -3.10 -6.59
N ARG A 101 -10.15 -2.65 -6.08
CA ARG A 101 -9.16 -3.48 -5.39
C ARG A 101 -9.48 -3.52 -3.90
N TYR A 102 -10.61 -4.13 -3.56
CA TYR A 102 -11.12 -4.18 -2.19
C TYR A 102 -10.19 -4.95 -1.24
N GLU A 103 -9.52 -5.99 -1.75
CA GLU A 103 -8.52 -6.75 -0.99
C GLU A 103 -7.37 -5.87 -0.51
N ASP A 104 -6.96 -4.88 -1.32
CA ASP A 104 -5.92 -3.92 -0.92
C ASP A 104 -6.41 -2.97 0.18
N ALA A 105 -7.67 -2.58 0.17
CA ALA A 105 -8.24 -1.75 1.24
C ALA A 105 -8.40 -2.57 2.53
N GLU A 106 -8.93 -3.78 2.44
CA GLU A 106 -9.12 -4.68 3.58
C GLU A 106 -7.80 -5.02 4.29
N ILE A 107 -6.71 -5.25 3.54
CA ILE A 107 -5.41 -5.55 4.13
C ILE A 107 -4.79 -4.33 4.81
N ILE A 108 -5.08 -3.11 4.34
CA ILE A 108 -4.68 -1.88 5.01
C ILE A 108 -5.39 -1.78 6.37
N TYR A 109 -6.70 -2.05 6.42
CA TYR A 109 -7.44 -2.06 7.69
C TYR A 109 -6.90 -3.12 8.66
N GLU A 110 -6.57 -4.33 8.17
CA GLU A 110 -5.97 -5.38 9.00
C GLU A 110 -4.60 -4.95 9.56
N ALA A 111 -3.76 -4.28 8.77
CA ALA A 111 -2.47 -3.77 9.22
C ALA A 111 -2.60 -2.71 10.32
N ILE A 112 -3.56 -1.80 10.18
CA ILE A 112 -3.86 -0.76 11.16
C ILE A 112 -4.42 -1.38 12.44
N ASP A 113 -5.32 -2.34 12.30
CA ASP A 113 -5.90 -3.05 13.45
C ASP A 113 -4.85 -3.79 14.26
N ASP A 114 -3.90 -4.44 13.60
CA ASP A 114 -2.80 -5.12 14.27
C ASP A 114 -1.83 -4.13 14.93
N PHE A 115 -1.50 -3.01 14.28
CA PHE A 115 -0.66 -1.98 14.87
C PHE A 115 -1.23 -1.48 16.21
N TYR A 116 -2.53 -1.17 16.26
CA TYR A 116 -3.18 -0.67 17.46
C TYR A 116 -3.47 -1.74 18.55
N LYS A 117 -3.05 -3.00 18.36
CA LYS A 117 -2.98 -4.00 19.44
C LYS A 117 -1.77 -3.79 20.35
N GLY A 118 -0.80 -2.98 19.90
CA GLY A 118 0.37 -2.60 20.69
C GLY A 118 1.55 -3.58 20.61
N PRO A 119 2.67 -3.23 21.29
CA PRO A 119 3.92 -3.97 21.19
C PRO A 119 3.83 -5.43 21.64
N ASP A 120 3.02 -5.72 22.65
CA ASP A 120 2.92 -7.09 23.19
C ASP A 120 2.29 -8.07 22.20
N PHE A 121 1.39 -7.58 21.35
CA PHE A 121 0.88 -8.38 20.24
C PHE A 121 2.01 -8.81 19.30
N PHE A 122 2.90 -7.89 18.94
CA PHE A 122 4.01 -8.18 18.02
C PHE A 122 5.08 -9.11 18.62
N LYS A 123 5.27 -9.11 19.93
CA LYS A 123 6.18 -10.04 20.61
C LYS A 123 5.71 -11.50 20.52
N THR A 124 4.40 -11.71 20.38
CA THR A 124 3.77 -13.04 20.35
C THR A 124 3.35 -13.48 18.95
N LEU A 125 3.37 -12.57 17.99
CA LEU A 125 2.95 -12.85 16.61
C LEU A 125 4.00 -13.71 15.90
N ASP A 126 3.60 -14.90 15.41
CA ASP A 126 4.43 -15.65 14.46
C ASP A 126 4.40 -14.96 13.08
N PRO A 127 5.53 -14.43 12.60
CA PRO A 127 5.58 -13.70 11.35
C PRO A 127 5.33 -14.58 10.13
N LEU A 128 5.71 -15.86 10.16
CA LEU A 128 5.51 -16.79 9.03
C LEU A 128 4.06 -17.23 8.93
N GLU A 129 3.42 -17.53 10.08
CA GLU A 129 2.00 -17.85 10.12
C GLU A 129 1.16 -16.65 9.62
N LYS A 130 1.47 -15.44 10.12
CA LYS A 130 0.81 -14.21 9.65
C LYS A 130 1.00 -14.01 8.15
N HIS A 131 2.22 -14.20 7.64
CA HIS A 131 2.52 -14.06 6.21
C HIS A 131 1.71 -15.06 5.36
N ALA A 132 1.60 -16.29 5.80
CA ALA A 132 0.76 -17.29 5.15
C ALA A 132 -0.72 -16.90 5.16
N ALA A 133 -1.25 -16.44 6.31
CA ALA A 133 -2.64 -16.02 6.45
C ALA A 133 -3.02 -14.85 5.53
N LEU A 134 -2.08 -13.94 5.24
CA LEU A 134 -2.30 -12.80 4.35
C LEU A 134 -2.43 -13.19 2.86
N THR A 135 -2.12 -14.43 2.48
CA THR A 135 -2.30 -14.90 1.10
C THR A 135 -3.76 -14.86 0.64
N LYS A 136 -4.71 -14.86 1.57
CA LYS A 136 -6.16 -14.70 1.29
C LYS A 136 -6.50 -13.41 0.51
N TYR A 137 -5.63 -12.39 0.59
CA TYR A 137 -5.80 -11.11 -0.10
C TYR A 137 -5.13 -11.08 -1.48
N ASN A 138 -4.35 -12.10 -1.87
CA ASN A 138 -3.69 -12.10 -3.15
C ASN A 138 -4.68 -12.34 -4.29
N TYR A 139 -4.57 -11.51 -5.32
CA TYR A 139 -5.32 -11.72 -6.56
C TYR A 139 -4.79 -12.94 -7.32
N LYS A 140 -5.70 -13.67 -7.94
CA LYS A 140 -5.35 -14.78 -8.83
C LYS A 140 -5.02 -14.22 -10.22
N TYR A 141 -3.76 -14.36 -10.62
CA TYR A 141 -3.30 -13.93 -11.94
C TYR A 141 -3.65 -14.97 -12.99
N GLU A 142 -4.21 -14.49 -14.09
CA GLU A 142 -4.60 -15.31 -15.25
C GLU A 142 -4.12 -14.63 -16.54
N GLU A 143 -4.01 -15.36 -17.64
CA GLU A 143 -3.63 -14.81 -18.93
C GLU A 143 -4.77 -14.00 -19.55
N LEU A 144 -4.45 -13.00 -20.39
CA LEU A 144 -5.44 -12.22 -21.13
C LEU A 144 -6.41 -13.10 -21.93
N SER A 145 -5.88 -14.16 -22.55
CA SER A 145 -6.64 -15.11 -23.34
C SER A 145 -7.76 -15.81 -22.57
N ALA A 146 -7.64 -15.94 -21.25
CA ALA A 146 -8.69 -16.50 -20.40
C ALA A 146 -9.98 -15.64 -20.35
N TYR A 147 -9.88 -14.39 -20.82
CA TYR A 147 -10.98 -13.42 -20.84
C TYR A 147 -11.26 -12.88 -22.25
N ASP A 148 -10.76 -13.53 -23.30
CA ASP A 148 -10.83 -13.07 -24.70
C ASP A 148 -10.26 -11.64 -24.87
N LEU A 149 -9.19 -11.30 -24.15
CA LEU A 149 -8.51 -10.00 -24.17
C LEU A 149 -7.17 -10.11 -24.89
N THR A 150 -6.73 -8.98 -25.48
CA THR A 150 -5.46 -8.84 -26.19
C THR A 150 -4.66 -7.66 -25.65
N GLU A 151 -3.34 -7.63 -25.91
CA GLU A 151 -2.45 -6.58 -25.37
C GLU A 151 -2.76 -5.17 -25.94
N ASP A 152 -3.28 -5.09 -27.15
CA ASP A 152 -3.71 -3.83 -27.77
C ASP A 152 -4.93 -3.17 -27.09
N MET A 153 -5.64 -3.92 -26.25
CA MET A 153 -6.74 -3.39 -25.44
C MET A 153 -6.27 -2.68 -24.18
N VAL A 154 -4.98 -2.76 -23.83
CA VAL A 154 -4.43 -2.16 -22.61
C VAL A 154 -4.44 -0.65 -22.70
N GLU A 155 -5.13 0.00 -21.78
CA GLU A 155 -5.21 1.44 -21.66
C GLU A 155 -4.23 1.94 -20.59
N GLU A 156 -3.35 2.87 -20.97
CA GLU A 156 -2.53 3.63 -20.03
C GLU A 156 -3.05 5.08 -19.99
N ASN A 157 -3.86 5.37 -19.01
CA ASN A 157 -4.37 6.72 -18.79
C ASN A 157 -3.72 7.31 -17.53
N GLY A 158 -2.67 8.11 -17.74
CA GLY A 158 -2.13 8.97 -16.70
C GLY A 158 -3.09 10.12 -16.43
N PHE A 159 -3.96 10.02 -15.45
CA PHE A 159 -4.83 11.12 -15.03
C PHE A 159 -4.20 11.86 -13.87
N HIS A 160 -3.59 13.01 -14.14
CA HIS A 160 -3.12 13.95 -13.14
C HIS A 160 -4.26 14.90 -12.75
N SER A 161 -5.10 14.51 -11.81
CA SER A 161 -6.10 15.42 -11.25
C SER A 161 -5.66 15.96 -9.89
N HIS A 162 -6.07 17.19 -9.57
CA HIS A 162 -5.95 17.70 -8.22
C HIS A 162 -6.69 16.77 -7.24
N TYR A 163 -6.03 16.44 -6.11
CA TYR A 163 -6.50 15.50 -5.10
C TYR A 163 -7.97 15.67 -4.69
N LEU A 164 -8.41 16.90 -4.49
CA LEU A 164 -9.80 17.18 -4.08
C LEU A 164 -10.82 16.82 -5.17
N ALA A 165 -10.55 17.19 -6.42
CA ALA A 165 -11.40 16.84 -7.55
C ALA A 165 -11.45 15.32 -7.73
N TRP A 166 -10.32 14.63 -7.51
CA TRP A 166 -10.19 13.19 -7.61
C TRP A 166 -11.04 12.44 -6.55
N SER A 167 -11.06 12.91 -5.29
CA SER A 167 -11.86 12.33 -4.21
C SER A 167 -13.36 12.51 -4.43
N VAL A 168 -13.79 13.69 -4.86
CA VAL A 168 -15.20 13.98 -5.18
C VAL A 168 -15.66 13.13 -6.38
N TRP A 169 -14.85 13.04 -7.41
CA TRP A 169 -15.14 12.21 -8.56
C TRP A 169 -15.18 10.72 -8.23
N ALA A 170 -14.35 10.23 -7.34
CA ALA A 170 -14.37 8.85 -6.87
C ALA A 170 -15.73 8.50 -6.25
N ILE A 171 -16.24 9.38 -5.37
CA ILE A 171 -17.54 9.20 -4.71
C ILE A 171 -18.69 9.24 -5.74
N ILE A 172 -18.71 10.24 -6.61
CA ILE A 172 -19.75 10.38 -7.65
C ILE A 172 -19.81 9.14 -8.53
N ARG A 173 -18.66 8.63 -8.95
CA ARG A 173 -18.59 7.43 -9.80
C ARG A 173 -19.00 6.17 -9.14
N TRP A 174 -18.77 6.11 -7.85
CA TRP A 174 -19.20 4.97 -7.06
C TRP A 174 -20.72 4.86 -7.06
N ILE A 175 -21.43 6.00 -7.01
CA ILE A 175 -22.89 6.09 -7.01
C ILE A 175 -23.47 5.89 -8.41
N LEU A 176 -22.78 6.41 -9.46
CA LEU A 176 -23.29 6.34 -10.83
C LEU A 176 -23.25 4.92 -11.42
N PRO A 177 -24.24 4.56 -12.25
CA PRO A 177 -24.20 3.30 -12.97
C PRO A 177 -23.00 3.20 -13.92
N SER A 178 -22.53 1.99 -14.15
CA SER A 178 -21.44 1.74 -15.09
C SER A 178 -21.93 1.90 -16.53
N THR A 179 -21.22 2.69 -17.30
CA THR A 179 -21.50 2.96 -18.73
C THR A 179 -20.68 2.08 -19.66
N ARG A 180 -19.68 1.39 -19.14
CA ARG A 180 -18.75 0.52 -19.85
C ARG A 180 -18.67 -0.84 -19.19
N ALA A 181 -18.67 -1.92 -19.97
CA ALA A 181 -18.64 -3.28 -19.43
C ALA A 181 -17.28 -3.63 -18.80
N LEU A 182 -16.19 -3.33 -19.52
CA LEU A 182 -14.82 -3.69 -19.15
C LEU A 182 -13.83 -2.57 -19.47
N LYS A 183 -12.81 -2.42 -18.64
CA LYS A 183 -11.58 -1.66 -18.90
C LYS A 183 -10.40 -2.62 -18.74
N VAL A 184 -9.44 -2.60 -19.65
CA VAL A 184 -8.14 -3.24 -19.49
C VAL A 184 -7.13 -2.16 -19.13
N ALA A 185 -6.54 -2.25 -17.95
CA ALA A 185 -5.65 -1.23 -17.41
C ALA A 185 -4.28 -1.83 -17.12
N GLY A 186 -3.20 -1.19 -17.57
CA GLY A 186 -1.85 -1.52 -17.14
C GLY A 186 -1.68 -1.33 -15.63
N LEU A 187 -0.73 -2.01 -15.00
CA LEU A 187 -0.46 -1.85 -13.56
C LEU A 187 -0.05 -0.41 -13.19
N ARG A 188 0.53 0.32 -14.12
CA ARG A 188 0.94 1.72 -13.97
C ARG A 188 -0.21 2.72 -14.17
N ASP A 189 -1.34 2.26 -14.69
CA ASP A 189 -2.49 3.11 -14.87
C ASP A 189 -2.99 3.62 -13.51
N SER A 190 -2.72 4.90 -13.23
CA SER A 190 -3.25 5.59 -12.05
C SER A 190 -4.68 6.08 -12.26
N GLY A 191 -5.25 5.84 -13.44
CA GLY A 191 -6.58 6.27 -13.81
C GLY A 191 -7.67 5.59 -12.97
N ILE A 192 -8.70 6.37 -12.68
CA ILE A 192 -9.91 5.84 -12.06
C ILE A 192 -10.62 4.92 -13.07
N ALA A 193 -11.30 3.91 -12.60
CA ALA A 193 -12.09 2.96 -13.40
C ALA A 193 -13.27 3.56 -14.18
N PHE A 194 -13.17 4.76 -14.64
CA PHE A 194 -14.19 5.62 -15.25
C PHE A 194 -15.38 4.90 -15.89
N GLY A 195 -16.41 4.58 -15.04
CA GLY A 195 -17.66 4.00 -15.51
C GLY A 195 -17.56 2.53 -15.91
N ALA A 196 -16.41 1.87 -15.79
CA ALA A 196 -16.32 0.44 -16.07
C ALA A 196 -16.98 -0.38 -14.98
N LYS A 197 -17.66 -1.47 -15.37
CA LYS A 197 -18.20 -2.46 -14.43
C LYS A 197 -17.10 -3.39 -13.93
N LYS A 198 -16.17 -3.76 -14.81
CA LYS A 198 -15.01 -4.62 -14.52
C LYS A 198 -13.73 -3.97 -14.97
N ILE A 199 -12.62 -4.29 -14.29
CA ILE A 199 -11.27 -3.88 -14.68
C ILE A 199 -10.41 -5.12 -14.70
N PHE A 200 -9.72 -5.34 -15.81
CA PHE A 200 -8.62 -6.29 -15.88
C PHE A 200 -7.31 -5.53 -15.65
N HIS A 201 -6.59 -5.86 -14.60
CA HIS A 201 -5.30 -5.26 -14.24
C HIS A 201 -4.18 -6.08 -14.86
N TYR A 202 -3.57 -5.58 -15.92
CA TYR A 202 -2.56 -6.29 -16.70
C TYR A 202 -1.14 -5.96 -16.22
N ASP A 203 -0.37 -7.02 -15.96
CA ASP A 203 1.06 -6.98 -15.68
C ASP A 203 1.81 -7.35 -16.96
N GLU A 204 2.41 -6.35 -17.62
CA GLU A 204 3.11 -6.52 -18.89
C GLU A 204 4.33 -7.45 -18.79
N GLU A 205 5.07 -7.40 -17.65
CA GLU A 205 6.25 -8.24 -17.47
C GLU A 205 5.88 -9.71 -17.31
N LYS A 206 4.81 -10.00 -16.57
CA LYS A 206 4.32 -11.36 -16.35
C LYS A 206 3.41 -11.84 -17.46
N ARG A 207 2.96 -10.94 -18.35
CA ARG A 207 1.93 -11.17 -19.37
C ARG A 207 0.64 -11.78 -18.81
N LYS A 208 0.32 -11.45 -17.58
CA LYS A 208 -0.82 -11.94 -16.81
C LYS A 208 -1.47 -10.80 -16.03
N GLY A 209 -2.69 -11.01 -15.62
CA GLY A 209 -3.39 -10.00 -14.82
C GLY A 209 -4.49 -10.62 -13.99
N TYR A 210 -5.29 -9.78 -13.37
CA TYR A 210 -6.43 -10.21 -12.56
C TYR A 210 -7.61 -9.29 -12.78
N MET A 211 -8.81 -9.85 -12.60
CA MET A 211 -10.07 -9.14 -12.77
C MET A 211 -10.57 -8.59 -11.43
N THR A 212 -11.02 -7.33 -11.44
CA THR A 212 -11.81 -6.76 -10.34
C THR A 212 -13.16 -6.28 -10.86
N GLU A 213 -14.18 -6.25 -10.00
CA GLU A 213 -15.52 -5.87 -10.38
C GLU A 213 -16.11 -4.87 -9.38
N LYS A 214 -16.86 -3.89 -9.90
CA LYS A 214 -17.59 -2.92 -9.09
C LYS A 214 -18.62 -3.62 -8.22
N SER A 215 -18.54 -3.42 -6.91
CA SER A 215 -19.50 -3.97 -5.93
C SER A 215 -19.96 -2.89 -4.95
N TYR A 216 -21.22 -2.51 -5.02
CA TYR A 216 -21.79 -1.52 -4.09
C TYR A 216 -21.75 -2.00 -2.64
N ALA A 217 -21.97 -3.30 -2.41
CA ALA A 217 -21.96 -3.88 -1.07
C ALA A 217 -20.55 -3.83 -0.45
N ARG A 218 -19.52 -4.23 -1.21
CA ARG A 218 -18.12 -4.15 -0.73
C ARG A 218 -17.71 -2.72 -0.46
N GLY A 219 -17.97 -1.79 -1.36
CA GLY A 219 -17.61 -0.42 -1.13
C GLY A 219 -18.35 0.27 0.00
N TRP A 220 -19.62 -0.08 0.26
CA TRP A 220 -20.30 0.39 1.47
C TRP A 220 -19.65 -0.16 2.73
N LYS A 221 -19.28 -1.44 2.73
CA LYS A 221 -18.50 -2.05 3.81
C LYS A 221 -17.20 -1.30 4.04
N ASP A 222 -16.42 -1.07 2.97
CA ASP A 222 -15.14 -0.36 3.05
C ASP A 222 -15.30 1.08 3.54
N PHE A 223 -16.37 1.77 3.15
CA PHE A 223 -16.66 3.09 3.69
C PHE A 223 -16.91 3.05 5.19
N CYS A 224 -17.68 2.07 5.67
CA CYS A 224 -17.89 1.89 7.11
C CYS A 224 -16.59 1.55 7.85
N ASP A 225 -15.75 0.71 7.27
CA ASP A 225 -14.46 0.33 7.84
C ASP A 225 -13.48 1.50 7.83
N TYR A 226 -13.50 2.34 6.80
CA TYR A 226 -12.77 3.61 6.75
C TYR A 226 -13.16 4.55 7.91
N LEU A 227 -14.46 4.70 8.20
CA LEU A 227 -14.92 5.51 9.32
C LEU A 227 -14.48 4.94 10.67
N LYS A 228 -14.51 3.61 10.83
CA LYS A 228 -14.00 2.95 12.05
C LYS A 228 -12.50 3.16 12.21
N MET A 229 -11.73 3.01 11.12
CA MET A 229 -10.29 3.26 11.07
C MET A 229 -9.97 4.70 11.52
N THR A 230 -10.59 5.70 10.91
CA THR A 230 -10.33 7.12 11.25
C THR A 230 -10.65 7.42 12.70
N LYS A 231 -11.75 6.86 13.24
CA LYS A 231 -12.09 6.98 14.65
C LYS A 231 -11.08 6.30 15.56
N LYS A 232 -10.61 5.10 15.18
CA LYS A 232 -9.60 4.34 15.93
C LYS A 232 -8.26 5.08 15.99
N ILE A 233 -7.79 5.60 14.85
CA ILE A 233 -6.57 6.39 14.79
C ILE A 233 -6.67 7.61 15.70
N ARG A 234 -7.70 8.45 15.56
CA ARG A 234 -7.88 9.66 16.37
C ARG A 234 -7.94 9.37 17.87
N LYS A 235 -8.53 8.24 18.26
CA LYS A 235 -8.67 7.87 19.67
C LYS A 235 -7.36 7.39 20.31
N ASN A 236 -6.53 6.69 19.54
CA ASN A 236 -5.37 5.97 20.10
C ASN A 236 -4.04 6.58 19.67
N HIS A 237 -4.03 7.64 18.87
CA HIS A 237 -2.82 8.23 18.30
C HIS A 237 -1.82 8.62 19.38
N ASP A 238 -2.25 9.42 20.36
CA ASP A 238 -1.38 9.97 21.42
C ASP A 238 -0.83 8.91 22.38
N VAL A 239 -1.38 7.68 22.35
CA VAL A 239 -0.93 6.55 23.18
C VAL A 239 0.09 5.68 22.45
N MET A 240 0.02 5.66 21.11
CA MET A 240 0.79 4.74 20.27
C MET A 240 1.90 5.44 19.48
N MET A 241 1.88 6.75 19.40
CA MET A 241 2.89 7.61 18.78
C MET A 241 3.59 8.47 19.84
#